data_c957a37e6abc0d8c5dd3cad6de5350f7
#
_entry.id   c957a37e6abc0d8c5dd3cad6de5350f7
#
_cell.length_a   1.000
_cell.length_b   1.000
_cell.length_c   1.000
_cell.angle_alpha   90.00
_cell.angle_beta   90.00
_cell.angle_gamma   90.00
#
_symmetry.space_group_name_H-M   'P 1'
#
loop_
_entity.id
_entity.type
_entity.pdbx_description
1 polymer ?
#
loop_
_entity_poly.entity_id
_entity_poly.type
_entity_poly.pdbx_seq_one_letter_code
_entity_poly.pdbx_strand_id
1 'polypeptide(L)'
;MRKLSALAAVVFATVLFSTVVQAADKFWTLDFKHTGLHYVSVNGIVVAYTTYEVTNNTGAERKFFPIFCVETDTRKTTYAMASPQALEAIRIKHGVQLLDINQVGGPIKPGETKKGVAIFYKLDPEADHVHLYISGLTNAFRYQDEDNRKGFQRQVWYIHWFRPGDGANRPEDRTDTQDDCWIWRSTGVAETAPVEEK
;
A
#
# COMPACT_ATOMS: atom_id res chain seq x y z
N MET A 1 77.73 11.81 -31.90
CA MET A 1 77.09 11.89 -30.60
C MET A 1 75.68 12.41 -30.80
N ARG A 2 74.72 11.52 -30.86
CA ARG A 2 73.29 11.83 -31.10
C ARG A 2 72.51 11.71 -29.82
N LYS A 3 71.95 12.77 -29.31
CA LYS A 3 71.05 12.79 -28.15
C LYS A 3 69.64 12.41 -28.59
N LEU A 4 69.12 11.29 -28.15
CA LEU A 4 67.73 10.90 -28.30
C LEU A 4 66.93 11.53 -27.14
N SER A 5 66.03 12.41 -27.50
CA SER A 5 65.05 12.98 -26.55
C SER A 5 63.83 12.04 -26.55
N ALA A 6 63.56 11.43 -25.43
CA ALA A 6 62.35 10.62 -25.21
C ALA A 6 61.18 11.57 -24.90
N LEU A 7 60.19 11.58 -25.77
CA LEU A 7 58.91 12.28 -25.57
C LEU A 7 57.98 11.35 -24.80
N ALA A 8 57.73 11.67 -23.54
CA ALA A 8 56.75 10.96 -22.74
C ALA A 8 55.33 11.46 -23.07
N ALA A 9 54.56 10.66 -23.77
CA ALA A 9 53.14 10.94 -24.02
C ALA A 9 52.33 10.56 -22.79
N VAL A 10 51.84 11.56 -22.05
CA VAL A 10 50.89 11.38 -20.98
C VAL A 10 49.49 11.23 -21.61
N VAL A 11 48.99 10.00 -21.64
CA VAL A 11 47.61 9.74 -22.04
C VAL A 11 46.70 10.04 -20.86
N PHE A 12 46.02 11.17 -20.89
CA PHE A 12 44.94 11.50 -19.96
C PHE A 12 43.71 10.68 -20.35
N ALA A 13 43.48 9.59 -19.64
CA ALA A 13 42.22 8.82 -19.70
C ALA A 13 41.15 9.60 -18.94
N THR A 14 40.40 10.44 -19.62
CA THR A 14 39.15 11.02 -19.11
C THR A 14 38.10 9.94 -19.04
N VAL A 15 37.93 9.37 -17.84
CA VAL A 15 36.80 8.51 -17.52
C VAL A 15 35.55 9.40 -17.44
N LEU A 16 34.81 9.44 -18.54
CA LEU A 16 33.48 10.02 -18.59
C LEU A 16 32.56 9.14 -17.71
N PHE A 17 32.37 9.55 -16.48
CA PHE A 17 31.25 9.06 -15.67
C PHE A 17 29.97 9.54 -16.35
N SER A 18 29.42 8.70 -17.21
CA SER A 18 28.05 8.86 -17.69
C SER A 18 27.15 8.65 -16.47
N THR A 19 26.79 9.75 -15.81
CA THR A 19 25.64 9.72 -14.91
C THR A 19 24.42 9.40 -15.78
N VAL A 20 24.00 8.15 -15.77
CA VAL A 20 22.71 7.77 -16.31
C VAL A 20 21.69 8.50 -15.44
N VAL A 21 21.25 9.67 -15.89
CA VAL A 21 20.05 10.30 -15.35
C VAL A 21 18.92 9.37 -15.74
N GLN A 22 18.62 8.44 -14.85
CA GLN A 22 17.44 7.62 -14.95
C GLN A 22 16.26 8.59 -14.93
N ALA A 23 15.60 8.75 -16.09
CA ALA A 23 14.36 9.52 -16.16
C ALA A 23 13.46 8.97 -15.06
N ALA A 24 13.14 9.82 -14.10
CA ALA A 24 12.30 9.42 -12.98
C ALA A 24 11.03 8.79 -13.57
N ASP A 25 10.81 7.51 -13.30
CA ASP A 25 9.62 6.81 -13.75
C ASP A 25 8.42 7.68 -13.42
N LYS A 26 7.59 7.97 -14.42
CA LYS A 26 6.41 8.82 -14.29
C LYS A 26 5.53 8.34 -13.15
N PHE A 27 5.54 7.04 -12.89
CA PHE A 27 4.85 6.38 -11.80
C PHE A 27 5.83 5.50 -11.02
N TRP A 28 5.65 5.47 -9.70
CA TRP A 28 6.40 4.61 -8.80
C TRP A 28 5.45 3.73 -8.01
N THR A 29 5.94 2.59 -7.57
CA THR A 29 5.19 1.62 -6.79
C THR A 29 6.07 1.09 -5.66
N LEU A 30 5.53 1.01 -4.45
CA LEU A 30 6.15 0.35 -3.31
C LEU A 30 5.77 -1.13 -3.31
N ASP A 31 6.72 -1.98 -2.94
CA ASP A 31 6.44 -3.41 -2.75
C ASP A 31 5.62 -3.60 -1.48
N PHE A 32 4.59 -4.42 -1.57
CA PHE A 32 3.67 -4.68 -0.48
C PHE A 32 3.49 -6.17 -0.26
N LYS A 33 3.50 -6.60 1.02
CA LYS A 33 3.20 -7.97 1.44
C LYS A 33 2.29 -7.92 2.65
N HIS A 34 1.39 -8.87 2.78
CA HIS A 34 0.47 -8.98 3.91
C HIS A 34 0.33 -10.43 4.39
N THR A 35 -0.24 -10.61 5.59
CA THR A 35 -0.39 -11.93 6.23
C THR A 35 -1.82 -12.49 6.17
N GLY A 36 -2.71 -11.86 5.45
CA GLY A 36 -4.13 -12.20 5.47
C GLY A 36 -4.91 -11.43 6.56
N LEU A 37 -6.17 -11.81 6.76
CA LEU A 37 -7.05 -11.22 7.75
C LEU A 37 -7.04 -12.07 9.03
N HIS A 38 -6.75 -11.44 10.16
CA HIS A 38 -6.66 -12.07 11.48
C HIS A 38 -7.57 -11.36 12.48
N TYR A 39 -7.75 -11.99 13.65
CA TYR A 39 -8.56 -11.46 14.72
C TYR A 39 -7.83 -11.49 16.05
N VAL A 40 -8.16 -10.53 16.92
CA VAL A 40 -7.69 -10.45 18.29
C VAL A 40 -8.81 -9.92 19.19
N SER A 41 -8.94 -10.45 20.39
CA SER A 41 -9.87 -9.93 21.39
C SER A 41 -9.18 -8.86 22.23
N VAL A 42 -9.80 -7.69 22.30
CA VAL A 42 -9.32 -6.55 23.10
C VAL A 42 -10.47 -6.09 24.00
N ASN A 43 -10.34 -6.28 25.31
CA ASN A 43 -11.39 -5.94 26.29
C ASN A 43 -12.77 -6.54 25.95
N GLY A 44 -12.80 -7.78 25.47
CA GLY A 44 -14.02 -8.47 25.06
C GLY A 44 -14.59 -8.08 23.68
N ILE A 45 -13.92 -7.19 22.96
CA ILE A 45 -14.29 -6.81 21.59
C ILE A 45 -13.37 -7.54 20.62
N VAL A 46 -13.95 -8.24 19.65
CA VAL A 46 -13.19 -8.85 18.55
C VAL A 46 -12.82 -7.77 17.54
N VAL A 47 -11.53 -7.65 17.25
CA VAL A 47 -10.95 -6.67 16.33
C VAL A 47 -10.29 -7.42 15.18
N ALA A 48 -10.64 -7.10 13.96
CA ALA A 48 -9.99 -7.63 12.77
C ALA A 48 -8.73 -6.82 12.44
N TYR A 49 -7.70 -7.49 11.92
CA TYR A 49 -6.48 -6.82 11.51
C TYR A 49 -5.73 -7.60 10.42
N THR A 50 -4.87 -6.90 9.70
CA THR A 50 -3.85 -7.50 8.83
C THR A 50 -2.49 -6.89 9.15
N THR A 51 -1.43 -7.70 9.25
CA THR A 51 -0.07 -7.18 9.31
C THR A 51 0.51 -7.12 7.89
N TYR A 52 1.40 -6.16 7.67
CA TYR A 52 1.98 -5.96 6.36
C TYR A 52 3.42 -5.43 6.43
N GLU A 53 4.12 -5.61 5.34
CA GLU A 53 5.43 -5.01 5.08
C GLU A 53 5.32 -4.15 3.81
N VAL A 54 5.89 -2.96 3.87
CA VAL A 54 6.04 -2.09 2.69
C VAL A 54 7.50 -1.76 2.50
N THR A 55 8.02 -2.03 1.29
CA THR A 55 9.43 -1.82 0.95
C THR A 55 9.54 -0.83 -0.21
N ASN A 56 10.46 0.11 -0.08
CA ASN A 56 10.75 1.06 -1.14
C ASN A 56 11.94 0.59 -2.01
N ASN A 57 11.68 -0.06 -3.12
CA ASN A 57 12.67 -0.48 -4.11
C ASN A 57 12.75 0.46 -5.33
N THR A 58 12.22 1.69 -5.23
CA THR A 58 12.14 2.63 -6.36
C THR A 58 13.41 3.43 -6.63
N GLY A 59 14.46 3.27 -5.83
CA GLY A 59 15.72 4.01 -5.97
C GLY A 59 15.69 5.46 -5.46
N ALA A 60 14.54 6.01 -5.09
CA ALA A 60 14.39 7.35 -4.52
C ALA A 60 13.49 7.32 -3.29
N GLU A 61 13.64 8.29 -2.38
CA GLU A 61 12.74 8.43 -1.24
C GLU A 61 11.30 8.63 -1.70
N ARG A 62 10.34 7.92 -1.09
CA ARG A 62 8.91 8.01 -1.39
C ARG A 62 8.12 8.33 -0.12
N LYS A 63 7.03 9.08 -0.30
CA LYS A 63 6.09 9.35 0.80
C LYS A 63 5.01 8.27 0.80
N PHE A 64 4.88 7.60 1.94
CA PHE A 64 3.87 6.57 2.16
C PHE A 64 2.86 7.07 3.19
N PHE A 65 1.63 7.29 2.75
CA PHE A 65 0.49 7.64 3.59
C PHE A 65 -0.66 6.72 3.21
N PRO A 66 -0.69 5.51 3.77
CA PRO A 66 -1.68 4.52 3.35
C PRO A 66 -3.07 4.85 3.87
N ILE A 67 -4.08 4.50 3.05
CA ILE A 67 -5.46 4.40 3.47
C ILE A 67 -5.89 2.96 3.23
N PHE A 68 -6.30 2.28 4.28
CA PHE A 68 -6.87 0.94 4.22
C PHE A 68 -8.39 1.07 4.39
N CYS A 69 -9.13 0.72 3.36
CA CYS A 69 -10.59 0.77 3.32
C CYS A 69 -11.13 -0.64 3.07
N VAL A 70 -11.94 -1.15 3.98
CA VAL A 70 -12.64 -2.42 3.84
C VAL A 70 -14.08 -2.16 3.41
N GLU A 71 -14.53 -2.89 2.39
CA GLU A 71 -15.94 -3.00 2.00
C GLU A 71 -16.36 -4.46 2.09
N THR A 72 -17.59 -4.71 2.51
CA THR A 72 -18.14 -6.06 2.67
C THR A 72 -19.29 -6.30 1.70
N ASP A 73 -19.59 -7.56 1.41
CA ASP A 73 -20.78 -7.99 0.64
C ASP A 73 -22.08 -7.51 1.27
N THR A 74 -22.11 -7.29 2.59
CA THR A 74 -23.20 -6.66 3.32
C THR A 74 -23.26 -5.13 3.17
N ARG A 75 -22.43 -4.55 2.27
CA ARG A 75 -22.36 -3.12 1.93
C ARG A 75 -21.92 -2.22 3.10
N LYS A 76 -21.20 -2.74 4.08
CA LYS A 76 -20.58 -1.93 5.13
C LYS A 76 -19.17 -1.53 4.73
N THR A 77 -18.80 -0.30 5.08
CA THR A 77 -17.46 0.25 4.84
C THR A 77 -16.77 0.55 6.17
N THR A 78 -15.53 0.13 6.33
CA THR A 78 -14.72 0.36 7.52
C THR A 78 -13.31 0.78 7.11
N TYR A 79 -12.75 1.76 7.80
CA TYR A 79 -11.36 2.20 7.59
C TYR A 79 -10.48 1.70 8.72
N ALA A 80 -9.20 1.46 8.39
CA ALA A 80 -8.22 1.18 9.43
C ALA A 80 -8.03 2.38 10.34
N MET A 81 -7.88 2.10 11.63
CA MET A 81 -7.69 3.13 12.65
C MET A 81 -6.58 2.76 13.63
N ALA A 82 -5.98 3.77 14.25
CA ALA A 82 -5.04 3.55 15.34
C ALA A 82 -5.77 3.09 16.61
N SER A 83 -5.20 2.11 17.28
CA SER A 83 -5.65 1.62 18.57
C SER A 83 -4.47 1.11 19.38
N PRO A 84 -3.99 1.87 20.39
CA PRO A 84 -2.87 1.44 21.20
C PRO A 84 -3.07 0.08 21.88
N GLN A 85 -4.28 -0.19 22.36
CA GLN A 85 -4.59 -1.47 23.04
C GLN A 85 -4.55 -2.64 22.05
N ALA A 86 -5.18 -2.49 20.87
CA ALA A 86 -5.15 -3.53 19.85
C ALA A 86 -3.74 -3.73 19.30
N LEU A 87 -3.01 -2.64 19.05
CA LEU A 87 -1.60 -2.69 18.60
C LEU A 87 -0.73 -3.50 19.55
N GLU A 88 -0.85 -3.25 20.85
CA GLU A 88 -0.05 -3.96 21.85
C GLU A 88 -0.41 -5.45 21.91
N ALA A 89 -1.69 -5.79 21.89
CA ALA A 89 -2.14 -7.19 21.86
C ALA A 89 -1.64 -7.93 20.60
N ILE A 90 -1.64 -7.25 19.44
CA ILE A 90 -1.13 -7.79 18.18
C ILE A 90 0.39 -7.96 18.21
N ARG A 91 1.13 -6.99 18.76
CA ARG A 91 2.59 -7.08 18.93
C ARG A 91 2.99 -8.28 19.79
N ILE A 92 2.25 -8.51 20.91
CA ILE A 92 2.45 -9.66 21.77
C ILE A 92 2.18 -10.97 21.01
N LYS A 93 1.06 -11.04 20.27
CA LYS A 93 0.67 -12.23 19.50
C LYS A 93 1.71 -12.59 18.44
N HIS A 94 2.30 -11.60 17.76
CA HIS A 94 3.27 -11.82 16.67
C HIS A 94 4.74 -11.81 17.10
N GLY A 95 5.04 -11.33 18.31
CA GLY A 95 6.43 -11.22 18.79
C GLY A 95 7.29 -10.22 18.01
N VAL A 96 6.66 -9.23 17.33
CA VAL A 96 7.36 -8.26 16.47
C VAL A 96 6.87 -6.83 16.73
N GLN A 97 7.75 -5.87 16.48
CA GLN A 97 7.41 -4.46 16.51
C GLN A 97 6.66 -4.08 15.23
N LEU A 98 5.41 -3.65 15.38
CA LEU A 98 4.55 -3.18 14.31
C LEU A 98 4.23 -1.70 14.51
N LEU A 99 4.06 -0.97 13.42
CA LEU A 99 3.61 0.41 13.41
C LEU A 99 2.12 0.46 13.12
N ASP A 100 1.37 1.30 13.84
CA ASP A 100 -0.02 1.56 13.49
C ASP A 100 -0.12 2.50 12.28
N ILE A 101 -1.37 2.76 11.84
CA ILE A 101 -1.65 3.58 10.65
C ILE A 101 -1.11 5.02 10.77
N ASN A 102 -1.02 5.58 11.98
CA ASN A 102 -0.49 6.92 12.20
C ASN A 102 1.05 6.93 12.24
N GLN A 103 1.65 5.86 12.76
CA GLN A 103 3.10 5.74 12.94
C GLN A 103 3.81 5.34 11.63
N VAL A 104 3.17 4.56 10.77
CA VAL A 104 3.78 4.06 9.53
C VAL A 104 3.93 5.16 8.48
N GLY A 105 3.06 6.19 8.53
CA GLY A 105 3.05 7.30 7.58
C GLY A 105 4.37 8.07 7.54
N GLY A 106 4.69 8.63 6.37
CA GLY A 106 5.87 9.45 6.18
C GLY A 106 6.83 8.94 5.12
N PRO A 107 8.07 9.45 5.09
CA PRO A 107 9.05 9.05 4.10
C PRO A 107 9.53 7.61 4.32
N ILE A 108 9.80 6.92 3.21
CA ILE A 108 10.51 5.63 3.17
C ILE A 108 11.71 5.81 2.25
N LYS A 109 12.91 5.58 2.76
CA LYS A 109 14.16 5.67 2.00
C LYS A 109 14.31 4.50 1.04
N PRO A 110 15.12 4.63 -0.02
CA PRO A 110 15.45 3.50 -0.89
C PRO A 110 15.98 2.30 -0.09
N GLY A 111 15.41 1.12 -0.33
CA GLY A 111 15.74 -0.12 0.37
C GLY A 111 15.14 -0.26 1.78
N GLU A 112 14.49 0.77 2.30
CA GLU A 112 13.84 0.71 3.63
C GLU A 112 12.55 -0.10 3.56
N THR A 113 12.32 -0.91 4.62
CA THR A 113 11.07 -1.65 4.86
C THR A 113 10.44 -1.16 6.15
N LYS A 114 9.16 -0.84 6.11
CA LYS A 114 8.33 -0.59 7.30
C LYS A 114 7.38 -1.76 7.50
N LYS A 115 7.21 -2.18 8.76
CA LYS A 115 6.27 -3.22 9.18
C LYS A 115 5.10 -2.57 9.90
N GLY A 116 3.90 -2.76 9.38
CA GLY A 116 2.71 -2.12 9.90
C GLY A 116 1.57 -3.09 10.18
N VAL A 117 0.55 -2.56 10.84
CA VAL A 117 -0.72 -3.24 11.05
C VAL A 117 -1.88 -2.30 10.71
N ALA A 118 -2.83 -2.81 9.94
CA ALA A 118 -4.11 -2.17 9.70
C ALA A 118 -5.16 -2.82 10.61
N ILE A 119 -5.81 -2.03 11.47
CA ILE A 119 -6.72 -2.49 12.53
C ILE A 119 -8.13 -2.02 12.17
N PHE A 120 -9.09 -2.95 12.11
CA PHE A 120 -10.47 -2.70 11.73
C PHE A 120 -11.42 -3.04 12.89
N TYR A 121 -11.99 -2.00 13.50
CA TYR A 121 -13.06 -2.19 14.46
C TYR A 121 -14.40 -2.37 13.74
N LYS A 122 -15.27 -3.20 14.32
CA LYS A 122 -16.64 -3.41 13.82
C LYS A 122 -16.69 -3.93 12.37
N LEU A 123 -15.73 -4.77 11.99
CA LEU A 123 -15.89 -5.54 10.78
C LEU A 123 -17.16 -6.38 10.90
N ASP A 124 -18.03 -6.35 9.89
CA ASP A 124 -19.30 -7.02 9.93
C ASP A 124 -19.13 -8.53 10.15
N PRO A 125 -19.66 -9.09 11.26
CA PRO A 125 -19.55 -10.52 11.52
C PRO A 125 -20.27 -11.37 10.49
N GLU A 126 -21.35 -10.86 9.88
CA GLU A 126 -22.17 -11.57 8.90
C GLU A 126 -21.58 -11.56 7.48
N ALA A 127 -20.57 -10.74 7.22
CA ALA A 127 -19.98 -10.66 5.90
C ALA A 127 -19.14 -11.90 5.58
N ASP A 128 -19.39 -12.53 4.44
CA ASP A 128 -18.60 -13.65 3.93
C ASP A 128 -17.43 -13.15 3.05
N HIS A 129 -17.65 -12.08 2.33
CA HIS A 129 -16.62 -11.46 1.48
C HIS A 129 -16.18 -10.11 2.04
N VAL A 130 -14.88 -9.97 2.17
CA VAL A 130 -14.21 -8.76 2.68
C VAL A 130 -13.25 -8.26 1.62
N HIS A 131 -13.51 -7.06 1.12
CA HIS A 131 -12.73 -6.41 0.06
C HIS A 131 -11.90 -5.30 0.66
N LEU A 132 -10.58 -5.47 0.73
CA LEU A 132 -9.64 -4.46 1.22
C LEU A 132 -9.05 -3.70 0.04
N TYR A 133 -9.08 -2.38 0.12
CA TYR A 133 -8.48 -1.45 -0.83
C TYR A 133 -7.41 -0.65 -0.12
N ILE A 134 -6.19 -0.63 -0.67
CA ILE A 134 -5.04 0.05 -0.09
C ILE A 134 -4.55 1.12 -1.05
N SER A 135 -4.67 2.37 -0.65
CA SER A 135 -4.13 3.53 -1.37
C SER A 135 -2.78 3.94 -0.81
N GLY A 136 -1.99 4.69 -1.59
CA GLY A 136 -0.71 5.25 -1.15
C GLY A 136 0.51 4.38 -1.44
N LEU A 137 0.34 3.19 -2.00
CA LEU A 137 1.42 2.31 -2.44
C LEU A 137 2.02 2.72 -3.79
N THR A 138 1.33 3.56 -4.55
CA THR A 138 1.78 4.10 -5.84
C THR A 138 1.23 5.50 -6.04
N ASN A 139 1.87 6.28 -6.91
CA ASN A 139 1.35 7.55 -7.40
C ASN A 139 0.64 7.41 -8.76
N ALA A 140 0.41 6.20 -9.24
CA ALA A 140 -0.23 5.98 -10.52
C ALA A 140 -1.69 6.44 -10.51
N PHE A 141 -2.04 7.21 -11.51
CA PHE A 141 -3.40 7.68 -11.77
C PHE A 141 -3.68 7.68 -13.27
N ARG A 142 -4.95 7.61 -13.63
CA ARG A 142 -5.43 7.80 -14.99
C ARG A 142 -6.70 8.64 -15.01
N TYR A 143 -6.94 9.28 -16.13
CA TYR A 143 -8.21 9.94 -16.40
C TYR A 143 -9.08 8.97 -17.22
N GLN A 144 -10.29 8.71 -16.76
CA GLN A 144 -11.28 7.93 -17.48
C GLN A 144 -12.29 8.89 -18.10
N ASP A 145 -12.50 8.78 -19.41
CA ASP A 145 -13.49 9.51 -20.19
C ASP A 145 -14.28 8.49 -21.04
N GLU A 146 -14.92 7.54 -20.36
CA GLU A 146 -15.73 6.50 -21.01
C GLU A 146 -17.17 6.55 -20.47
N ASP A 147 -18.14 6.36 -21.34
CA ASP A 147 -19.57 6.16 -21.03
C ASP A 147 -20.17 7.24 -20.12
N ASN A 148 -19.92 8.52 -20.39
CA ASN A 148 -20.38 9.66 -19.58
C ASN A 148 -19.85 9.68 -18.12
N ARG A 149 -18.86 8.87 -17.78
CA ARG A 149 -18.17 8.89 -16.49
C ARG A 149 -16.81 9.53 -16.66
N LYS A 150 -16.76 10.84 -16.43
CA LYS A 150 -15.49 11.57 -16.40
C LYS A 150 -14.94 11.58 -14.97
N GLY A 151 -13.69 11.17 -14.80
CA GLY A 151 -13.09 11.22 -13.47
C GLY A 151 -11.69 10.68 -13.41
N PHE A 152 -11.02 11.01 -12.31
CA PHE A 152 -9.72 10.46 -12.00
C PHE A 152 -9.86 9.12 -11.32
N GLN A 153 -9.09 8.15 -11.76
CA GLN A 153 -8.90 6.88 -11.07
C GLN A 153 -7.48 6.82 -10.53
N ARG A 154 -7.34 6.31 -9.31
CA ARG A 154 -6.05 5.95 -8.71
C ARG A 154 -5.88 4.45 -8.74
N GLN A 155 -4.66 4.02 -8.93
CA GLN A 155 -4.32 2.63 -8.77
C GLN A 155 -4.23 2.31 -7.28
N VAL A 156 -4.90 1.25 -6.85
CA VAL A 156 -4.93 0.76 -5.47
C VAL A 156 -4.62 -0.72 -5.44
N TRP A 157 -3.99 -1.18 -4.36
CA TRP A 157 -3.84 -2.61 -4.12
C TRP A 157 -5.16 -3.14 -3.58
N TYR A 158 -5.67 -4.20 -4.17
CA TYR A 158 -6.93 -4.84 -3.83
C TYR A 158 -6.67 -6.23 -3.30
N ILE A 159 -7.32 -6.59 -2.18
CA ILE A 159 -7.29 -7.92 -1.59
C ILE A 159 -8.72 -8.35 -1.33
N HIS A 160 -9.05 -9.54 -1.79
CA HIS A 160 -10.33 -10.17 -1.51
C HIS A 160 -10.13 -11.32 -0.55
N TRP A 161 -10.74 -11.23 0.61
CA TRP A 161 -10.78 -12.29 1.60
C TRP A 161 -12.16 -12.94 1.64
N PHE A 162 -12.17 -14.26 1.59
CA PHE A 162 -13.35 -15.07 1.85
C PHE A 162 -13.27 -15.64 3.27
N ARG A 163 -14.33 -15.48 4.04
CA ARG A 163 -14.46 -15.95 5.42
C ARG A 163 -15.54 -17.02 5.49
N PRO A 164 -15.20 -18.31 5.41
CA PRO A 164 -16.20 -19.38 5.44
C PRO A 164 -16.84 -19.53 6.82
N GLY A 165 -18.12 -19.90 6.85
CA GLY A 165 -18.88 -20.21 8.06
C GLY A 165 -19.80 -19.10 8.54
N ASP A 166 -20.71 -19.43 9.45
CA ASP A 166 -21.65 -18.49 10.04
C ASP A 166 -20.96 -17.54 11.02
N GLY A 167 -21.41 -16.29 11.12
CA GLY A 167 -20.80 -15.25 11.94
C GLY A 167 -20.49 -15.65 13.38
N ALA A 168 -21.37 -16.43 14.01
CA ALA A 168 -21.20 -16.91 15.39
C ALA A 168 -20.21 -18.09 15.53
N ASN A 169 -20.02 -18.88 14.48
CA ASN A 169 -19.20 -20.11 14.49
C ASN A 169 -17.97 -20.02 13.60
N ARG A 170 -17.61 -18.84 13.16
CA ARG A 170 -16.50 -18.61 12.27
C ARG A 170 -15.17 -18.83 12.98
N PRO A 171 -14.28 -19.73 12.49
CA PRO A 171 -12.97 -19.93 13.08
C PRO A 171 -12.17 -18.61 13.04
N GLU A 172 -11.55 -18.25 14.18
CA GLU A 172 -10.85 -16.96 14.32
C GLU A 172 -9.70 -16.76 13.32
N ASP A 173 -9.13 -17.83 12.79
CA ASP A 173 -7.92 -17.77 11.94
C ASP A 173 -8.15 -18.34 10.52
N ARG A 174 -9.40 -18.63 10.12
CA ARG A 174 -9.65 -19.19 8.79
C ARG A 174 -10.20 -18.12 7.85
N THR A 175 -9.29 -17.53 7.11
CA THR A 175 -9.59 -16.57 6.05
C THR A 175 -8.76 -16.92 4.82
N ASP A 176 -9.44 -17.18 3.71
CA ASP A 176 -8.79 -17.51 2.45
C ASP A 176 -8.66 -16.24 1.58
N THR A 177 -7.45 -15.92 1.13
CA THR A 177 -7.24 -14.87 0.14
C THR A 177 -7.62 -15.42 -1.23
N GLN A 178 -8.60 -14.77 -1.88
CA GLN A 178 -9.08 -15.15 -3.20
C GLN A 178 -8.35 -14.39 -4.30
N ASP A 179 -8.19 -13.08 -4.12
CA ASP A 179 -7.53 -12.18 -5.06
C ASP A 179 -6.58 -11.23 -4.32
N ASP A 180 -5.48 -10.89 -4.98
CA ASP A 180 -4.45 -9.97 -4.49
C ASP A 180 -3.79 -9.30 -5.71
N CYS A 181 -4.29 -8.12 -6.11
CA CYS A 181 -3.92 -7.49 -7.37
C CYS A 181 -4.07 -5.96 -7.39
N TRP A 182 -3.46 -5.35 -8.40
CA TRP A 182 -3.66 -3.92 -8.68
C TRP A 182 -4.97 -3.69 -9.45
N ILE A 183 -5.78 -2.73 -8.96
CA ILE A 183 -6.98 -2.28 -9.66
C ILE A 183 -7.03 -0.77 -9.78
N TRP A 184 -7.85 -0.27 -10.71
CA TRP A 184 -8.17 1.14 -10.83
C TRP A 184 -9.48 1.45 -10.12
N ARG A 185 -9.45 2.45 -9.23
CA ARG A 185 -10.61 2.86 -8.44
C ARG A 185 -10.85 4.36 -8.57
N SER A 186 -12.11 4.73 -8.81
CA SER A 186 -12.54 6.13 -8.81
C SER A 186 -12.34 6.76 -7.43
N THR A 187 -11.87 7.99 -7.40
CA THR A 187 -11.62 8.74 -6.16
C THR A 187 -12.87 9.41 -5.57
N GLY A 188 -14.05 9.08 -6.10
CA GLY A 188 -15.33 9.44 -5.47
C GLY A 188 -15.79 10.90 -5.59
N VAL A 189 -15.18 11.69 -6.46
CA VAL A 189 -15.75 13.00 -6.84
C VAL A 189 -16.26 12.85 -8.26
N ALA A 190 -17.52 12.46 -8.41
CA ALA A 190 -18.25 12.81 -9.62
C ALA A 190 -18.41 14.34 -9.57
N GLU A 191 -17.54 15.05 -10.25
CA GLU A 191 -17.77 16.45 -10.57
C GLU A 191 -19.02 16.48 -11.44
N THR A 192 -20.15 16.82 -10.86
CA THR A 192 -21.36 17.14 -11.62
C THR A 192 -20.96 18.29 -12.53
N ALA A 193 -20.91 18.00 -13.84
CA ALA A 193 -20.70 19.03 -14.84
C ALA A 193 -21.66 20.20 -14.53
N PRO A 194 -21.18 21.47 -14.60
CA PRO A 194 -22.06 22.60 -14.40
C PRO A 194 -23.20 22.49 -15.39
N VAL A 195 -24.44 22.54 -14.86
CA VAL A 195 -25.64 22.63 -15.67
C VAL A 195 -25.55 23.97 -16.41
N GLU A 196 -25.31 23.94 -17.72
CA GLU A 196 -25.50 25.15 -18.54
C GLU A 196 -26.97 25.52 -18.46
N GLU A 197 -27.29 26.55 -17.67
CA GLU A 197 -28.55 27.25 -17.75
C GLU A 197 -28.66 27.91 -19.14
N LYS A 198 -29.63 27.42 -19.92
CA LYS A 198 -30.07 28.08 -21.16
C LYS A 198 -31.06 29.16 -20.84
#